data_538f3be5bada3fd6496c0d9c2fc89514
#
_entry.id   538f3be5bada3fd6496c0d9c2fc89514
#
_cell.length_a   1.000
_cell.length_b   1.000
_cell.length_c   1.000
_cell.angle_alpha   90.00
_cell.angle_beta   90.00
_cell.angle_gamma   90.00
#
_symmetry.space_group_name_H-M   'P 1'
#
loop_
_entity.id
_entity.type
_entity.pdbx_description
1 polymer ?
#
loop_
_entity_poly.entity_id
_entity_poly.type
_entity_poly.pdbx_seq_one_letter_code
_entity_poly.pdbx_strand_id
1 'polypeptide(L)'
;NLLRLGKWCEQHEALDEALSVYRQAEIAPARERRVRILDKRGDNEAAQQLLAQIAQAPLSATEQIFGERFGQRGAGYQPPTTVWSIDHDCNYETPTVENFVLHTLLQEQGGWGIHSENALLKTFTGLIYWGAIFAPVPGAFTNPFQSAPHDLMAPEFASTRVKQLQNIEARAADDRALVELMQDTASEKWGTANPLVSWGLLQSVSLDDWLEAVPPGWVRRLSAFLIRNLNDYRKGFPDLFLCYDDHRAEFVEVKGPTDQIQPQQRAWFRVFRDMGIDARVIKLKI
;
A
#
# COMPACT_ATOMS: atom_id res chain seq x y z
N ASN A 1 10.54 -20.11 -11.08
CA ASN A 1 9.50 -19.14 -10.73
C ASN A 1 8.37 -19.21 -11.77
N LEU A 2 7.27 -19.92 -11.40
CA LEU A 2 6.13 -20.23 -12.30
C LEU A 2 5.50 -18.97 -12.92
N LEU A 3 5.34 -17.88 -12.15
CA LEU A 3 4.75 -16.64 -12.70
C LEU A 3 5.59 -16.03 -13.82
N ARG A 4 6.91 -16.07 -13.71
CA ARG A 4 7.80 -15.56 -14.78
C ARG A 4 7.72 -16.45 -16.02
N LEU A 5 7.69 -17.76 -15.83
CA LEU A 5 7.55 -18.73 -16.92
C LEU A 5 6.19 -18.57 -17.64
N GLY A 6 5.09 -18.48 -16.87
CA GLY A 6 3.76 -18.24 -17.44
C GLY A 6 3.68 -16.94 -18.24
N LYS A 7 4.28 -15.85 -17.71
CA LYS A 7 4.34 -14.58 -18.44
C LYS A 7 5.17 -14.68 -19.73
N TRP A 8 6.27 -15.42 -19.69
CA TRP A 8 7.08 -15.67 -20.89
C TRP A 8 6.28 -16.43 -21.95
N CYS A 9 5.55 -17.48 -21.56
CA CYS A 9 4.67 -18.22 -22.47
C CYS A 9 3.60 -17.31 -23.10
N GLU A 10 2.95 -16.43 -22.31
CA GLU A 10 1.98 -15.46 -22.86
C GLU A 10 2.61 -14.51 -23.89
N GLN A 11 3.81 -14.01 -23.63
CA GLN A 11 4.52 -13.11 -24.56
C GLN A 11 4.89 -13.78 -25.89
N HIS A 12 5.01 -15.12 -25.88
CA HIS A 12 5.29 -15.93 -27.06
C HIS A 12 4.03 -16.62 -27.64
N GLU A 13 2.84 -16.15 -27.23
CA GLU A 13 1.55 -16.67 -27.69
C GLU A 13 1.30 -18.17 -27.39
N ALA A 14 2.13 -18.77 -26.55
CA ALA A 14 1.99 -20.14 -26.06
C ALA A 14 0.95 -20.19 -24.92
N LEU A 15 -0.33 -19.96 -25.26
CA LEU A 15 -1.38 -19.73 -24.27
C LEU A 15 -1.79 -20.99 -23.51
N ASP A 16 -1.68 -22.19 -24.12
CA ASP A 16 -1.97 -23.46 -23.43
C ASP A 16 -0.92 -23.78 -22.39
N GLU A 17 0.35 -23.56 -22.72
CA GLU A 17 1.48 -23.70 -21.80
C GLU A 17 1.38 -22.66 -20.67
N ALA A 18 1.02 -21.42 -20.99
CA ALA A 18 0.79 -20.38 -19.98
C ALA A 18 -0.30 -20.79 -18.98
N LEU A 19 -1.46 -21.28 -19.47
CA LEU A 19 -2.53 -21.78 -18.62
C LEU A 19 -2.08 -22.95 -17.74
N SER A 20 -1.31 -23.90 -18.31
CA SER A 20 -0.77 -25.03 -17.58
C SER A 20 0.17 -24.60 -16.45
N VAL A 21 1.09 -23.67 -16.74
CA VAL A 21 2.03 -23.13 -15.76
C VAL A 21 1.29 -22.35 -14.66
N TYR A 22 0.34 -21.48 -15.02
CA TYR A 22 -0.43 -20.71 -14.03
C TYR A 22 -1.36 -21.55 -13.15
N ARG A 23 -1.81 -22.73 -13.63
CA ARG A 23 -2.56 -23.69 -12.78
C ARG A 23 -1.73 -24.24 -11.62
N GLN A 24 -0.41 -24.32 -11.78
CA GLN A 24 0.51 -24.80 -10.76
C GLN A 24 0.95 -23.69 -9.79
N ALA A 25 0.65 -22.43 -10.11
CA ALA A 25 1.01 -21.28 -9.29
C ALA A 25 -0.18 -20.88 -8.39
N GLU A 26 -0.14 -21.27 -7.12
CA GLU A 26 -1.18 -20.94 -6.13
C GLU A 26 -0.94 -19.56 -5.47
N ILE A 27 -0.54 -18.58 -6.25
CA ILE A 27 -0.25 -17.21 -5.81
C ILE A 27 -0.81 -16.18 -6.80
N ALA A 28 -1.22 -15.02 -6.30
CA ALA A 28 -1.58 -13.90 -7.15
C ALA A 28 -0.35 -13.44 -8.00
N PRO A 29 -0.53 -13.05 -9.28
CA PRO A 29 -1.76 -12.92 -10.05
C PRO A 29 -2.09 -14.12 -10.99
N ALA A 30 -1.69 -15.35 -10.63
CA ALA A 30 -1.83 -16.50 -11.54
C ALA A 30 -3.28 -16.72 -12.01
N ARG A 31 -4.26 -16.67 -11.08
CA ARG A 31 -5.68 -16.83 -11.42
C ARG A 31 -6.21 -15.69 -12.29
N GLU A 32 -5.80 -14.45 -12.02
CA GLU A 32 -6.14 -13.29 -12.85
C GLU A 32 -5.63 -13.44 -14.29
N ARG A 33 -4.39 -13.93 -14.46
CA ARG A 33 -3.80 -14.19 -15.78
C ARG A 33 -4.58 -15.25 -16.52
N ARG A 34 -4.97 -16.33 -15.85
CA ARG A 34 -5.80 -17.40 -16.43
C ARG A 34 -7.15 -16.87 -16.91
N VAL A 35 -7.84 -16.05 -16.11
CA VAL A 35 -9.11 -15.44 -16.52
C VAL A 35 -8.94 -14.64 -17.81
N ARG A 36 -7.90 -13.79 -17.89
CA ARG A 36 -7.63 -12.98 -19.09
C ARG A 36 -7.32 -13.83 -20.33
N ILE A 37 -6.59 -14.94 -20.17
CA ILE A 37 -6.28 -15.84 -21.28
C ILE A 37 -7.55 -16.55 -21.76
N LEU A 38 -8.38 -17.07 -20.84
CA LEU A 38 -9.64 -17.75 -21.15
C LEU A 38 -10.61 -16.80 -21.88
N ASP A 39 -10.77 -15.58 -21.37
CA ASP A 39 -11.59 -14.54 -21.98
C ASP A 39 -11.10 -14.19 -23.41
N LYS A 40 -9.79 -13.99 -23.59
CA LYS A 40 -9.17 -13.73 -24.91
C LYS A 40 -9.43 -14.87 -25.92
N ARG A 41 -9.53 -16.10 -25.44
CA ARG A 41 -9.80 -17.31 -26.26
C ARG A 41 -11.30 -17.52 -26.53
N GLY A 42 -12.18 -16.75 -25.89
CA GLY A 42 -13.62 -16.91 -25.95
C GLY A 42 -14.17 -18.07 -25.11
N ASP A 43 -13.34 -18.63 -24.19
CA ASP A 43 -13.77 -19.63 -23.21
C ASP A 43 -14.42 -18.95 -22.01
N ASN A 44 -15.57 -18.34 -22.28
CA ASN A 44 -16.29 -17.51 -21.33
C ASN A 44 -16.79 -18.29 -20.11
N GLU A 45 -17.17 -19.56 -20.29
CA GLU A 45 -17.66 -20.39 -19.20
C GLU A 45 -16.54 -20.67 -18.18
N ALA A 46 -15.38 -21.10 -18.63
CA ALA A 46 -14.24 -21.35 -17.76
C ALA A 46 -13.73 -20.06 -17.09
N ALA A 47 -13.77 -18.92 -17.80
CA ALA A 47 -13.43 -17.62 -17.24
C ALA A 47 -14.38 -17.23 -16.09
N GLN A 48 -15.69 -17.39 -16.28
CA GLN A 48 -16.71 -17.08 -15.26
C GLN A 48 -16.61 -18.02 -14.04
N GLN A 49 -16.37 -19.30 -14.25
CA GLN A 49 -16.16 -20.24 -13.14
C GLN A 49 -14.95 -19.85 -12.30
N LEU A 50 -13.86 -19.45 -12.95
CA LEU A 50 -12.65 -19.01 -12.22
C LEU A 50 -12.88 -17.67 -11.51
N LEU A 51 -13.62 -16.73 -12.08
CA LEU A 51 -14.02 -15.48 -11.42
C LEU A 51 -14.87 -15.74 -10.18
N ALA A 52 -15.80 -16.70 -10.25
CA ALA A 52 -16.59 -17.09 -9.08
C ALA A 52 -15.71 -17.66 -7.93
N GLN A 53 -14.69 -18.45 -8.28
CA GLN A 53 -13.71 -18.93 -7.30
C GLN A 53 -12.90 -17.78 -6.67
N ILE A 54 -12.47 -16.81 -7.48
CA ILE A 54 -11.76 -15.61 -7.01
C ILE A 54 -12.67 -14.81 -6.05
N ALA A 55 -13.95 -14.64 -6.39
CA ALA A 55 -14.90 -13.91 -5.55
C ALA A 55 -15.15 -14.58 -4.20
N GLN A 56 -15.18 -15.91 -4.16
CA GLN A 56 -15.38 -16.67 -2.92
C GLN A 56 -14.16 -16.71 -2.00
N ALA A 57 -12.97 -16.84 -2.59
CA ALA A 57 -11.72 -16.98 -1.85
C ALA A 57 -10.55 -16.30 -2.59
N PRO A 58 -10.44 -14.95 -2.53
CA PRO A 58 -9.34 -14.23 -3.16
C PRO A 58 -8.01 -14.55 -2.45
N LEU A 59 -6.94 -14.73 -3.24
CA LEU A 59 -5.59 -14.96 -2.71
C LEU A 59 -4.89 -13.65 -2.31
N SER A 60 -5.41 -12.51 -2.72
CA SER A 60 -4.88 -11.18 -2.40
C SER A 60 -5.95 -10.10 -2.53
N ALA A 61 -5.69 -8.94 -1.94
CA ALA A 61 -6.57 -7.77 -2.07
C ALA A 61 -6.69 -7.31 -3.54
N THR A 62 -5.62 -7.40 -4.32
CA THR A 62 -5.63 -7.04 -5.75
C THR A 62 -6.44 -8.02 -6.58
N GLU A 63 -6.37 -9.30 -6.26
CA GLU A 63 -7.17 -10.33 -6.91
C GLU A 63 -8.66 -10.17 -6.60
N GLN A 64 -9.01 -9.80 -5.37
CA GLN A 64 -10.39 -9.46 -5.00
C GLN A 64 -10.92 -8.30 -5.88
N ILE A 65 -10.14 -7.21 -5.98
CA ILE A 65 -10.49 -6.06 -6.83
C ILE A 65 -10.63 -6.48 -8.29
N PHE A 66 -9.74 -7.35 -8.77
CA PHE A 66 -9.82 -7.88 -10.12
C PHE A 66 -11.14 -8.64 -10.34
N GLY A 67 -11.48 -9.57 -9.44
CA GLY A 67 -12.71 -10.38 -9.54
C GLY A 67 -13.98 -9.54 -9.60
N GLU A 68 -14.04 -8.43 -8.82
CA GLU A 68 -15.18 -7.52 -8.80
C GLU A 68 -15.32 -6.67 -10.07
N ARG A 69 -14.24 -6.43 -10.79
CA ARG A 69 -14.19 -5.44 -11.89
C ARG A 69 -14.02 -6.04 -13.28
N PHE A 70 -13.57 -7.28 -13.37
CA PHE A 70 -13.32 -7.90 -14.66
C PHE A 70 -14.60 -8.02 -15.48
N GLY A 71 -14.57 -7.51 -16.72
CA GLY A 71 -15.74 -7.48 -17.60
C GLY A 71 -16.84 -6.47 -17.23
N GLN A 72 -16.71 -5.75 -16.10
CA GLN A 72 -17.74 -4.83 -15.59
C GLN A 72 -17.17 -3.41 -15.41
N ARG A 73 -17.47 -2.51 -16.32
CA ARG A 73 -17.08 -1.10 -16.20
C ARG A 73 -17.80 -0.45 -15.01
N GLY A 74 -17.02 0.20 -14.13
CA GLY A 74 -17.58 0.92 -12.98
C GLY A 74 -17.99 0.06 -11.79
N ALA A 75 -17.90 -1.28 -11.87
CA ALA A 75 -18.19 -2.16 -10.75
C ALA A 75 -17.15 -2.05 -9.62
N GLY A 76 -17.55 -2.48 -8.43
CA GLY A 76 -16.76 -2.45 -7.22
C GLY A 76 -16.66 -1.05 -6.61
N TYR A 77 -15.93 -0.97 -5.49
CA TYR A 77 -15.76 0.27 -4.76
C TYR A 77 -15.03 1.34 -5.60
N GLN A 78 -15.60 2.54 -5.63
CA GLN A 78 -15.01 3.73 -6.24
C GLN A 78 -14.55 4.68 -5.13
N PRO A 79 -13.25 5.04 -5.05
CA PRO A 79 -12.79 6.02 -4.08
C PRO A 79 -13.41 7.40 -4.36
N PRO A 80 -13.63 8.23 -3.32
CA PRO A 80 -14.02 9.61 -3.50
C PRO A 80 -13.05 10.30 -4.47
N THR A 81 -13.58 10.93 -5.51
CA THR A 81 -12.75 11.54 -6.57
C THR A 81 -13.21 12.95 -6.85
N THR A 82 -12.30 13.92 -6.72
CA THR A 82 -12.48 15.29 -7.18
C THR A 82 -11.76 15.48 -8.51
N VAL A 83 -12.41 16.15 -9.46
CA VAL A 83 -11.80 16.43 -10.76
C VAL A 83 -11.43 17.91 -10.81
N TRP A 84 -10.17 18.20 -11.11
CA TRP A 84 -9.68 19.53 -11.35
C TRP A 84 -9.39 19.73 -12.83
N SER A 85 -9.90 20.82 -13.40
CA SER A 85 -9.52 21.26 -14.75
C SER A 85 -8.30 22.15 -14.65
N ILE A 86 -7.31 21.90 -15.52
CA ILE A 86 -6.07 22.67 -15.58
C ILE A 86 -6.00 23.27 -16.97
N ASP A 87 -5.76 24.58 -17.06
CA ASP A 87 -5.51 25.24 -18.34
C ASP A 87 -4.16 24.78 -18.91
N HIS A 88 -4.10 24.61 -20.23
CA HIS A 88 -2.89 24.20 -20.97
C HIS A 88 -1.69 25.11 -20.75
N ASP A 89 -1.92 26.36 -20.36
CA ASP A 89 -0.90 27.41 -20.13
C ASP A 89 -0.42 27.47 -18.66
N CYS A 90 -0.88 26.57 -17.79
CA CYS A 90 -0.31 26.47 -16.45
C CYS A 90 1.15 26.05 -16.53
N ASN A 91 2.05 27.03 -16.49
CA ASN A 91 3.45 26.81 -16.18
C ASN A 91 3.49 26.25 -14.75
N TYR A 92 3.66 24.94 -14.63
CA TYR A 92 3.88 24.32 -13.32
C TYR A 92 5.19 24.90 -12.78
N GLU A 93 5.12 25.81 -11.83
CA GLU A 93 6.29 26.25 -11.06
C GLU A 93 6.89 25.10 -10.25
N THR A 94 6.17 23.98 -10.19
CA THR A 94 6.55 22.77 -9.46
C THR A 94 6.89 21.62 -10.41
N PRO A 95 7.93 20.81 -10.12
CA PRO A 95 8.45 19.82 -11.04
C PRO A 95 7.53 18.58 -11.25
N THR A 96 6.51 18.37 -10.40
CA THR A 96 5.59 17.22 -10.50
C THR A 96 4.13 17.61 -10.25
N VAL A 97 3.21 16.81 -10.77
CA VAL A 97 1.77 17.02 -10.59
C VAL A 97 1.35 16.87 -9.12
N GLU A 98 2.00 16.00 -8.36
CA GLU A 98 1.77 15.81 -6.94
C GLU A 98 2.12 17.08 -6.15
N ASN A 99 3.28 17.65 -6.43
CA ASN A 99 3.71 18.90 -5.78
C ASN A 99 2.80 20.08 -6.16
N PHE A 100 2.30 20.14 -7.39
CA PHE A 100 1.32 21.13 -7.80
C PHE A 100 0.04 21.02 -6.98
N VAL A 101 -0.53 19.81 -6.86
CA VAL A 101 -1.74 19.55 -6.07
C VAL A 101 -1.51 19.89 -4.61
N LEU A 102 -0.40 19.44 -4.03
CA LEU A 102 -0.03 19.72 -2.65
C LEU A 102 0.02 21.22 -2.38
N HIS A 103 0.76 21.97 -3.21
CA HIS A 103 0.90 23.42 -3.06
C HIS A 103 -0.43 24.15 -3.19
N THR A 104 -1.26 23.78 -4.16
CA THR A 104 -2.58 24.39 -4.38
C THR A 104 -3.48 24.16 -3.16
N LEU A 105 -3.55 22.95 -2.63
CA LEU A 105 -4.37 22.65 -1.45
C LEU A 105 -3.92 23.44 -0.22
N LEU A 106 -2.61 23.53 0.01
CA LEU A 106 -2.08 24.29 1.15
C LEU A 106 -2.25 25.81 0.99
N GLN A 107 -2.19 26.33 -0.24
CA GLN A 107 -2.51 27.74 -0.49
C GLN A 107 -3.98 28.08 -0.23
N GLU A 108 -4.89 27.17 -0.56
CA GLU A 108 -6.33 27.40 -0.39
C GLU A 108 -6.82 27.21 1.04
N GLN A 109 -6.25 26.25 1.79
CA GLN A 109 -6.79 25.79 3.06
C GLN A 109 -5.83 25.98 4.25
N GLY A 110 -4.59 26.41 4.00
CA GLY A 110 -3.54 26.46 5.02
C GLY A 110 -3.06 25.09 5.46
N GLY A 111 -2.21 25.07 6.49
CA GLY A 111 -1.74 23.85 7.10
C GLY A 111 -0.41 23.34 6.58
N TRP A 112 -0.20 22.06 6.71
CA TRP A 112 1.04 21.36 6.37
C TRP A 112 0.76 20.07 5.59
N GLY A 113 1.66 19.68 4.73
CA GLY A 113 1.52 18.45 3.96
C GLY A 113 2.82 18.00 3.31
N ILE A 114 2.84 16.77 2.86
CA ILE A 114 4.02 16.16 2.24
C ILE A 114 3.66 15.16 1.16
N HIS A 115 4.51 15.10 0.14
CA HIS A 115 4.56 14.02 -0.83
C HIS A 115 5.47 12.92 -0.26
N SER A 116 4.89 11.84 0.23
CA SER A 116 5.60 10.77 0.94
C SER A 116 5.35 9.38 0.38
N GLU A 117 4.31 9.23 -0.44
CA GLU A 117 3.90 7.92 -0.99
C GLU A 117 3.86 6.82 0.11
N ASN A 118 4.44 5.66 -0.24
CA ASN A 118 4.52 4.53 0.69
C ASN A 118 5.51 4.74 1.85
N ALA A 119 6.39 5.74 1.80
CA ALA A 119 7.50 5.87 2.74
C ALA A 119 7.03 6.23 4.15
N LEU A 120 6.02 7.10 4.28
CA LEU A 120 5.50 7.56 5.56
C LEU A 120 5.00 6.40 6.42
N LEU A 121 3.97 5.70 5.95
CA LEU A 121 3.35 4.61 6.71
C LEU A 121 4.32 3.45 6.97
N LYS A 122 5.19 3.13 6.00
CA LYS A 122 6.23 2.11 6.20
C LYS A 122 7.20 2.51 7.30
N THR A 123 7.63 3.77 7.33
CA THR A 123 8.55 4.26 8.37
C THR A 123 7.92 4.13 9.74
N PHE A 124 6.70 4.60 9.93
CA PHE A 124 5.97 4.43 11.19
C PHE A 124 5.83 2.96 11.57
N THR A 125 5.40 2.11 10.63
CA THR A 125 5.29 0.66 10.87
C THR A 125 6.62 0.03 11.24
N GLY A 126 7.70 0.41 10.57
CA GLY A 126 9.04 -0.09 10.85
C GLY A 126 9.58 0.32 12.23
N LEU A 127 9.27 1.54 12.70
CA LEU A 127 9.62 2.01 14.04
C LEU A 127 8.80 1.29 15.12
N ILE A 128 7.48 1.23 14.97
CA ILE A 128 6.58 0.59 15.93
C ILE A 128 6.91 -0.91 16.08
N TYR A 129 7.04 -1.61 14.97
CA TYR A 129 7.19 -3.07 14.94
C TYR A 129 8.63 -3.54 14.79
N TRP A 130 9.62 -2.70 15.14
CA TRP A 130 11.04 -3.05 15.05
C TRP A 130 11.34 -4.38 15.73
N GLY A 131 10.92 -4.54 16.98
CA GLY A 131 11.14 -5.76 17.74
C GLY A 131 10.49 -7.02 17.17
N ALA A 132 9.38 -6.87 16.43
CA ALA A 132 8.74 -7.99 15.73
C ALA A 132 9.45 -8.32 14.41
N ILE A 133 9.88 -7.30 13.65
CA ILE A 133 10.61 -7.48 12.39
C ILE A 133 11.90 -8.24 12.64
N PHE A 134 12.66 -7.84 13.65
CA PHE A 134 13.96 -8.44 13.99
C PHE A 134 13.89 -9.53 15.07
N ALA A 135 12.70 -10.06 15.36
CA ALA A 135 12.54 -11.18 16.30
C ALA A 135 13.31 -12.42 15.83
N PRO A 136 13.92 -13.20 16.74
CA PRO A 136 14.68 -14.40 16.44
C PRO A 136 13.75 -15.57 16.08
N VAL A 137 13.09 -15.50 14.92
CA VAL A 137 12.25 -16.57 14.38
C VAL A 137 13.12 -17.55 13.61
N PRO A 138 12.97 -18.87 13.81
CA PRO A 138 13.75 -19.87 13.08
C PRO A 138 13.67 -19.69 11.56
N GLY A 139 14.81 -19.63 10.88
CA GLY A 139 14.90 -19.46 9.44
C GLY A 139 14.72 -18.03 8.92
N ALA A 140 14.34 -17.07 9.77
CA ALA A 140 14.18 -15.68 9.35
C ALA A 140 15.52 -14.99 9.03
N PHE A 141 16.58 -15.37 9.75
CA PHE A 141 17.93 -14.83 9.54
C PHE A 141 18.94 -15.97 9.35
N THR A 142 19.79 -15.86 8.34
CA THR A 142 20.82 -16.84 7.98
C THR A 142 22.23 -16.32 8.20
N ASN A 143 22.40 -15.01 8.36
CA ASN A 143 23.69 -14.38 8.68
C ASN A 143 23.49 -13.07 9.47
N PRO A 144 24.53 -12.63 10.23
CA PRO A 144 24.43 -11.44 11.10
C PRO A 144 24.39 -10.09 10.36
N PHE A 145 24.66 -10.06 9.06
CA PHE A 145 24.63 -8.84 8.24
C PHE A 145 23.34 -8.65 7.47
N GLN A 146 22.36 -9.53 7.69
CA GLN A 146 21.10 -9.48 6.99
C GLN A 146 20.25 -8.30 7.51
N SER A 147 19.89 -7.39 6.61
CA SER A 147 19.14 -6.15 6.92
C SER A 147 17.62 -6.35 7.05
N ALA A 148 17.12 -7.56 6.72
CA ALA A 148 15.71 -7.91 6.83
C ALA A 148 15.53 -9.40 7.01
N PRO A 149 14.50 -9.88 7.71
CA PRO A 149 14.18 -11.30 7.74
C PRO A 149 13.74 -11.80 6.36
N HIS A 150 14.09 -13.03 6.02
CA HIS A 150 13.71 -13.63 4.73
C HIS A 150 12.19 -13.71 4.52
N ASP A 151 11.46 -13.87 5.61
CA ASP A 151 10.00 -14.05 5.64
C ASP A 151 9.22 -12.74 5.75
N LEU A 152 9.86 -11.56 5.70
CA LEU A 152 9.18 -10.26 5.89
C LEU A 152 7.97 -10.07 4.96
N MET A 153 8.07 -10.57 3.74
CA MET A 153 6.99 -10.48 2.75
C MET A 153 6.22 -11.81 2.59
N ALA A 154 6.44 -12.77 3.47
CA ALA A 154 5.69 -14.03 3.44
C ALA A 154 4.31 -13.86 4.10
N PRO A 155 3.27 -14.54 3.61
CA PRO A 155 1.95 -14.52 4.25
C PRO A 155 1.97 -14.91 5.72
N GLU A 156 2.92 -15.76 6.11
CA GLU A 156 3.09 -16.30 7.46
C GLU A 156 3.83 -15.35 8.41
N PHE A 157 4.36 -14.22 7.94
CA PHE A 157 5.16 -13.30 8.75
C PHE A 157 4.50 -12.94 10.07
N ALA A 158 3.22 -12.52 10.03
CA ALA A 158 2.49 -12.14 11.23
C ALA A 158 2.15 -13.34 12.13
N SER A 159 1.81 -14.48 11.56
CA SER A 159 1.43 -15.66 12.31
C SER A 159 2.60 -16.27 13.09
N THR A 160 3.83 -16.14 12.60
CA THR A 160 5.05 -16.58 13.28
C THR A 160 5.49 -15.64 14.40
N ARG A 161 4.91 -14.43 14.50
CA ARG A 161 5.28 -13.34 15.45
C ARG A 161 4.11 -12.85 16.31
N VAL A 162 3.06 -13.67 16.48
CA VAL A 162 1.83 -13.27 17.20
C VAL A 162 2.13 -12.67 18.58
N LYS A 163 2.98 -13.32 19.38
CA LYS A 163 3.33 -12.83 20.72
C LYS A 163 4.06 -11.48 20.68
N GLN A 164 5.00 -11.32 19.75
CA GLN A 164 5.77 -10.07 19.59
C GLN A 164 4.84 -8.93 19.18
N LEU A 165 3.95 -9.16 18.21
CA LEU A 165 2.97 -8.18 17.76
C LEU A 165 2.03 -7.78 18.91
N GLN A 166 1.46 -8.73 19.64
CA GLN A 166 0.60 -8.46 20.78
C GLN A 166 1.31 -7.67 21.90
N ASN A 167 2.56 -8.01 22.22
CA ASN A 167 3.33 -7.29 23.23
C ASN A 167 3.61 -5.84 22.82
N ILE A 168 3.92 -5.59 21.54
CA ILE A 168 4.13 -4.24 21.01
C ILE A 168 2.81 -3.45 21.04
N GLU A 169 1.72 -4.05 20.61
CA GLU A 169 0.40 -3.41 20.61
C GLU A 169 -0.09 -3.08 22.03
N ALA A 170 0.20 -3.95 23.01
CA ALA A 170 -0.08 -3.68 24.42
C ALA A 170 0.75 -2.51 24.97
N ARG A 171 2.01 -2.35 24.51
CA ARG A 171 2.86 -1.19 24.88
C ARG A 171 2.40 0.10 24.21
N ALA A 172 1.88 0.03 22.99
CA ALA A 172 1.36 1.14 22.21
C ALA A 172 -0.18 1.25 22.31
N ALA A 173 -0.74 0.96 23.48
CA ALA A 173 -2.19 0.85 23.67
C ALA A 173 -2.93 2.18 23.49
N ASP A 174 -2.29 3.30 23.83
CA ASP A 174 -2.79 4.65 23.63
C ASP A 174 -1.83 5.49 22.77
N ASP A 175 -2.28 6.68 22.40
CA ASP A 175 -1.56 7.54 21.46
C ASP A 175 -0.24 8.08 22.04
N ARG A 176 -0.19 8.34 23.33
CA ARG A 176 1.03 8.80 24.00
C ARG A 176 2.08 7.70 24.03
N ALA A 177 1.71 6.50 24.45
CA ALA A 177 2.61 5.35 24.49
C ALA A 177 3.11 4.97 23.09
N LEU A 178 2.28 5.14 22.06
CA LEU A 178 2.67 4.96 20.66
C LEU A 178 3.77 5.93 20.24
N VAL A 179 3.57 7.23 20.54
CA VAL A 179 4.53 8.30 20.23
C VAL A 179 5.85 8.04 20.94
N GLU A 180 5.82 7.78 22.25
CA GLU A 180 7.02 7.46 23.05
C GLU A 180 7.77 6.25 22.48
N LEU A 181 7.06 5.16 22.12
CA LEU A 181 7.67 3.98 21.49
C LEU A 181 8.37 4.31 20.16
N MET A 182 7.77 5.14 19.33
CA MET A 182 8.37 5.52 18.04
C MET A 182 9.61 6.40 18.23
N GLN A 183 9.57 7.38 19.15
CA GLN A 183 10.68 8.26 19.48
C GLN A 183 11.86 7.47 20.07
N ASP A 184 11.59 6.58 21.03
CA ASP A 184 12.60 5.70 21.63
C ASP A 184 13.27 4.84 20.57
N THR A 185 12.45 4.19 19.71
CA THR A 185 12.98 3.34 18.63
C THR A 185 13.79 4.15 17.61
N ALA A 186 13.32 5.33 17.22
CA ALA A 186 14.05 6.20 16.30
C ALA A 186 15.39 6.64 16.90
N SER A 187 15.42 7.04 18.17
CA SER A 187 16.64 7.44 18.87
C SER A 187 17.63 6.27 19.00
N GLU A 188 17.17 5.11 19.48
CA GLU A 188 18.02 3.95 19.73
C GLU A 188 18.58 3.32 18.44
N LYS A 189 17.79 3.31 17.37
CA LYS A 189 18.08 2.59 16.12
C LYS A 189 18.49 3.49 14.97
N TRP A 190 18.71 4.78 15.22
CA TRP A 190 19.04 5.75 14.17
C TRP A 190 20.12 5.25 13.21
N GLY A 191 19.82 5.30 11.91
CA GLY A 191 20.73 4.86 10.85
C GLY A 191 20.87 3.34 10.69
N THR A 192 20.26 2.54 11.58
CA THR A 192 20.29 1.07 11.43
C THR A 192 19.37 0.63 10.30
N ALA A 193 19.84 -0.31 9.48
CA ALA A 193 19.08 -0.80 8.33
C ALA A 193 17.76 -1.47 8.75
N ASN A 194 16.66 -0.97 8.21
CA ASN A 194 15.34 -1.57 8.30
C ASN A 194 14.62 -1.33 6.96
N PRO A 195 14.11 -2.36 6.27
CA PRO A 195 13.54 -2.22 4.93
C PRO A 195 12.24 -1.39 4.89
N LEU A 196 11.63 -1.15 6.03
CA LEU A 196 10.43 -0.31 6.15
C LEU A 196 10.75 1.14 6.56
N VAL A 197 11.92 1.42 7.13
CA VAL A 197 12.27 2.74 7.66
C VAL A 197 13.07 3.54 6.66
N SER A 198 12.55 4.71 6.29
CA SER A 198 13.27 5.73 5.51
C SER A 198 13.87 6.78 6.46
N TRP A 199 15.14 6.61 6.82
CA TRP A 199 15.83 7.58 7.65
C TRP A 199 15.97 8.96 6.98
N GLY A 200 16.09 8.99 5.64
CA GLY A 200 16.12 10.25 4.89
C GLY A 200 14.83 11.05 5.02
N LEU A 201 13.68 10.38 5.13
CA LEU A 201 12.40 11.06 5.40
C LEU A 201 12.40 11.72 6.78
N LEU A 202 12.90 11.02 7.80
CA LEU A 202 13.01 11.55 9.18
C LEU A 202 14.11 12.61 9.34
N GLN A 203 15.03 12.74 8.38
CA GLN A 203 15.99 13.85 8.35
C GLN A 203 15.38 15.13 7.78
N SER A 204 14.43 15.00 6.85
CA SER A 204 13.80 16.16 6.21
C SER A 204 12.70 16.80 7.06
N VAL A 205 12.05 16.01 7.92
CA VAL A 205 11.00 16.46 8.85
C VAL A 205 11.20 15.73 10.18
N SER A 206 11.13 16.45 11.30
CA SER A 206 11.27 15.82 12.61
C SER A 206 10.14 14.82 12.86
N LEU A 207 10.43 13.77 13.64
CA LEU A 207 9.40 12.79 13.99
C LEU A 207 8.28 13.44 14.81
N ASP A 208 8.58 14.45 15.62
CA ASP A 208 7.60 15.18 16.41
C ASP A 208 6.63 15.96 15.53
N ASP A 209 7.13 16.68 14.51
CA ASP A 209 6.28 17.40 13.55
C ASP A 209 5.34 16.44 12.82
N TRP A 210 5.85 15.23 12.47
CA TRP A 210 5.03 14.19 11.85
C TRP A 210 3.91 13.70 12.78
N LEU A 211 4.22 13.45 14.05
CA LEU A 211 3.27 12.91 15.01
C LEU A 211 2.24 13.93 15.46
N GLU A 212 2.57 15.22 15.38
CA GLU A 212 1.58 16.30 15.55
C GLU A 212 0.61 16.39 14.37
N ALA A 213 1.09 16.17 13.15
CA ALA A 213 0.27 16.27 11.95
C ALA A 213 -0.56 15.01 11.67
N VAL A 214 0.01 13.82 11.81
CA VAL A 214 -0.71 12.57 11.54
C VAL A 214 -1.43 12.10 12.79
N PRO A 215 -2.77 12.00 12.81
CA PRO A 215 -3.51 11.55 13.98
C PRO A 215 -2.96 10.21 14.50
N PRO A 216 -2.48 10.11 15.77
CA PRO A 216 -1.84 8.89 16.28
C PRO A 216 -2.72 7.66 16.20
N GLY A 217 -4.03 7.81 16.38
CA GLY A 217 -5.00 6.73 16.18
C GLY A 217 -5.02 6.18 14.75
N TRP A 218 -4.70 7.00 13.72
CA TRP A 218 -4.54 6.52 12.34
C TRP A 218 -3.23 5.74 12.20
N VAL A 219 -2.13 6.27 12.74
CA VAL A 219 -0.81 5.61 12.71
C VAL A 219 -0.92 4.22 13.32
N ARG A 220 -1.51 4.10 14.49
CA ARG A 220 -1.68 2.82 15.20
C ARG A 220 -2.46 1.81 14.37
N ARG A 221 -3.65 2.17 13.86
CA ARG A 221 -4.52 1.26 13.10
C ARG A 221 -3.91 0.87 11.76
N LEU A 222 -3.38 1.83 11.00
CA LEU A 222 -2.77 1.59 9.70
C LEU A 222 -1.50 0.75 9.82
N SER A 223 -0.65 1.02 10.82
CA SER A 223 0.58 0.26 11.05
C SER A 223 0.29 -1.16 11.50
N ALA A 224 -0.70 -1.36 12.38
CA ALA A 224 -1.16 -2.69 12.81
C ALA A 224 -1.74 -3.51 11.63
N PHE A 225 -2.43 -2.85 10.73
CA PHE A 225 -2.92 -3.46 9.50
C PHE A 225 -1.76 -3.80 8.54
N LEU A 226 -0.87 -2.83 8.28
CA LEU A 226 0.21 -3.01 7.30
C LEU A 226 1.17 -4.13 7.71
N ILE A 227 1.59 -4.20 8.98
CA ILE A 227 2.55 -5.24 9.43
C ILE A 227 2.02 -6.66 9.24
N ARG A 228 0.70 -6.84 9.27
CA ARG A 228 0.04 -8.14 9.05
C ARG A 228 -0.22 -8.45 7.58
N ASN A 229 -0.15 -7.43 6.73
CA ASN A 229 -0.56 -7.53 5.31
C ASN A 229 0.52 -6.98 4.36
N LEU A 230 1.80 -7.02 4.74
CA LEU A 230 2.91 -6.44 3.97
C LEU A 230 2.98 -6.96 2.54
N ASN A 231 2.69 -8.24 2.33
CA ASN A 231 2.70 -8.83 1.00
C ASN A 231 1.80 -8.08 0.02
N ASP A 232 0.60 -7.72 0.45
CA ASP A 232 -0.44 -7.11 -0.39
C ASP A 232 -0.40 -5.58 -0.39
N TYR A 233 -0.04 -4.98 0.76
CA TYR A 233 -0.25 -3.55 1.01
C TYR A 233 1.03 -2.71 1.11
N ARG A 234 2.21 -3.27 0.82
CA ARG A 234 3.48 -2.51 0.84
C ARG A 234 3.58 -1.42 -0.24
N LYS A 235 2.64 -1.41 -1.20
CA LYS A 235 2.56 -0.45 -2.32
C LYS A 235 1.14 0.07 -2.47
N GLY A 236 1.01 1.21 -3.16
CA GLY A 236 -0.29 1.78 -3.50
C GLY A 236 -0.88 2.67 -2.40
N PHE A 237 -0.10 3.01 -1.38
CA PHE A 237 -0.46 4.06 -0.43
C PHE A 237 -0.49 5.41 -1.15
N PRO A 238 -1.41 6.33 -0.82
CA PRO A 238 -1.57 7.60 -1.52
C PRO A 238 -0.31 8.46 -1.55
N ASP A 239 -0.22 9.31 -2.56
CA ASP A 239 0.95 10.16 -2.83
C ASP A 239 1.19 11.20 -1.73
N LEU A 240 0.11 11.84 -1.26
CA LEU A 240 0.16 12.98 -0.35
C LEU A 240 -0.51 12.66 0.99
N PHE A 241 0.06 13.23 2.05
CA PHE A 241 -0.59 13.44 3.34
C PHE A 241 -0.72 14.94 3.58
N LEU A 242 -1.90 15.39 4.05
CA LEU A 242 -2.17 16.78 4.42
C LEU A 242 -2.82 16.85 5.80
N CYS A 243 -2.43 17.88 6.55
CA CYS A 243 -3.08 18.31 7.77
C CYS A 243 -3.35 19.81 7.65
N TYR A 244 -4.61 20.21 7.73
CA TYR A 244 -5.06 21.59 7.53
C TYR A 244 -5.11 22.39 8.84
N ASP A 245 -5.16 23.70 8.75
CA ASP A 245 -5.21 24.59 9.93
C ASP A 245 -6.43 24.35 10.83
N ASP A 246 -7.50 23.76 10.29
CA ASP A 246 -8.68 23.35 11.06
C ASP A 246 -8.55 21.96 11.70
N HIS A 247 -7.34 21.39 11.74
CA HIS A 247 -7.02 20.07 12.27
C HIS A 247 -7.63 18.88 11.52
N ARG A 248 -8.19 19.08 10.33
CA ARG A 248 -8.53 17.97 9.44
C ARG A 248 -7.26 17.41 8.82
N ALA A 249 -7.19 16.10 8.73
CA ALA A 249 -6.13 15.40 8.01
C ALA A 249 -6.72 14.49 6.93
N GLU A 250 -6.03 14.35 5.81
CA GLU A 250 -6.44 13.43 4.74
C GLU A 250 -5.25 12.88 3.96
N PHE A 251 -5.50 11.74 3.30
CA PHE A 251 -4.61 11.20 2.27
C PHE A 251 -5.14 11.52 0.87
N VAL A 252 -4.27 11.94 -0.03
CA VAL A 252 -4.65 12.29 -1.41
C VAL A 252 -3.81 11.52 -2.40
N GLU A 253 -4.49 10.81 -3.29
CA GLU A 253 -3.90 10.20 -4.48
C GLU A 253 -4.07 11.15 -5.65
N VAL A 254 -3.00 11.45 -6.37
CA VAL A 254 -3.01 12.34 -7.54
C VAL A 254 -3.00 11.52 -8.82
N LYS A 255 -3.85 11.88 -9.77
CA LYS A 255 -3.92 11.23 -11.08
C LYS A 255 -3.85 12.27 -12.21
N GLY A 256 -2.85 12.12 -13.06
CA GLY A 256 -2.75 12.87 -14.30
C GLY A 256 -3.89 12.53 -15.29
N PRO A 257 -4.00 13.26 -16.41
CA PRO A 257 -5.13 13.12 -17.35
C PRO A 257 -5.37 11.71 -17.87
N THR A 258 -4.33 10.94 -18.14
CA THR A 258 -4.40 9.59 -18.68
C THR A 258 -4.33 8.47 -17.62
N ASP A 259 -3.98 8.81 -16.37
CA ASP A 259 -3.72 7.83 -15.32
C ASP A 259 -5.01 7.17 -14.82
N GLN A 260 -4.87 5.93 -14.42
CA GLN A 260 -5.94 5.14 -13.81
C GLN A 260 -5.53 4.70 -12.41
N ILE A 261 -6.54 4.64 -11.52
CA ILE A 261 -6.32 4.12 -10.16
C ILE A 261 -6.00 2.63 -10.26
N GLN A 262 -4.84 2.24 -9.74
CA GLN A 262 -4.36 0.88 -9.75
C GLN A 262 -5.09 -0.01 -8.73
N PRO A 263 -5.15 -1.34 -8.90
CA PRO A 263 -5.79 -2.24 -7.94
C PRO A 263 -5.27 -2.10 -6.51
N GLN A 264 -3.95 -1.93 -6.32
CA GLN A 264 -3.34 -1.74 -5.01
C GLN A 264 -3.81 -0.45 -4.33
N GLN A 265 -3.94 0.64 -5.09
CA GLN A 265 -4.48 1.92 -4.59
C GLN A 265 -5.94 1.76 -4.18
N ARG A 266 -6.77 1.09 -4.99
CA ARG A 266 -8.16 0.79 -4.62
C ARG A 266 -8.28 -0.04 -3.36
N ALA A 267 -7.37 -1.00 -3.16
CA ALA A 267 -7.33 -1.80 -1.94
C ALA A 267 -7.09 -0.91 -0.71
N TRP A 268 -6.14 0.05 -0.79
CA TRP A 268 -5.90 1.02 0.28
C TRP A 268 -7.11 1.92 0.55
N PHE A 269 -7.79 2.43 -0.48
CA PHE A 269 -8.99 3.25 -0.29
C PHE A 269 -10.13 2.50 0.40
N ARG A 270 -10.23 1.17 0.24
CA ARG A 270 -11.15 0.35 1.03
C ARG A 270 -10.76 0.33 2.50
N VAL A 271 -9.48 0.14 2.78
CA VAL A 271 -8.95 0.16 4.16
C VAL A 271 -9.26 1.49 4.83
N PHE A 272 -9.04 2.62 4.14
CA PHE A 272 -9.36 3.94 4.67
C PHE A 272 -10.85 4.09 4.97
N ARG A 273 -11.72 3.72 4.03
CA ARG A 273 -13.17 3.72 4.25
C ARG A 273 -13.56 2.89 5.47
N ASP A 274 -13.06 1.67 5.56
CA ASP A 274 -13.41 0.73 6.62
C ASP A 274 -12.88 1.16 7.99
N MET A 275 -11.81 1.96 8.00
CA MET A 275 -11.24 2.56 9.19
C MET A 275 -11.77 3.97 9.49
N GLY A 276 -12.61 4.55 8.65
CA GLY A 276 -13.08 5.94 8.81
C GLY A 276 -11.95 6.96 8.74
N ILE A 277 -11.00 6.74 7.82
CA ILE A 277 -9.86 7.63 7.55
C ILE A 277 -10.15 8.41 6.28
N ASP A 278 -10.01 9.72 6.31
CA ASP A 278 -10.28 10.57 5.16
C ASP A 278 -9.20 10.36 4.09
N ALA A 279 -9.68 10.00 2.89
CA ALA A 279 -8.84 9.83 1.73
C ALA A 279 -9.63 10.05 0.44
N ARG A 280 -9.01 10.72 -0.54
CA ARG A 280 -9.63 10.97 -1.85
C ARG A 280 -8.62 10.92 -2.99
N VAL A 281 -9.17 10.86 -4.20
CA VAL A 281 -8.40 11.01 -5.45
C VAL A 281 -8.63 12.40 -6.01
N ILE A 282 -7.55 13.07 -6.42
CA ILE A 282 -7.62 14.27 -7.25
C ILE A 282 -7.21 13.88 -8.66
N LYS A 283 -8.17 13.94 -9.58
CA LYS A 283 -7.96 13.64 -10.99
C LYS A 283 -7.84 14.94 -11.77
N LEU A 284 -6.67 15.15 -12.35
CA LEU A 284 -6.42 16.30 -13.22
C LEU A 284 -7.00 16.03 -14.61
N LYS A 285 -7.60 17.05 -15.22
CA LYS A 285 -8.03 17.07 -16.62
C LYS A 285 -7.47 18.31 -17.31
N ILE A 286 -7.06 18.15 -18.54
CA ILE A 286 -6.64 19.20 -19.45
C ILE A 286 -7.84 19.56 -20.32
#